data_71dad5eb01cb059e0a637f0a77fb43f0
#
_entry.id   71dad5eb01cb059e0a637f0a77fb43f0
#
_cell.length_a   1.000
_cell.length_b   1.000
_cell.length_c   1.000
_cell.angle_alpha   90.00
_cell.angle_beta   90.00
_cell.angle_gamma   90.00
#
_symmetry.space_group_name_H-M   'P 1'
#
loop_
_entity.id
_entity.type
_entity.pdbx_description
1 polymer ?
#
loop_
_entity_poly.entity_id
_entity_poly.type
_entity_poly.pdbx_seq_one_letter_code
_entity_poly.pdbx_strand_id
1 'polypeptide(L)'
;MTTSADIIKKAWNEYDPTKIISKITDISVRVSTNYVFHIWFEDGDMIVAKLSYFGKYEHFKEDHRIIHSLSNNLLYPFDTLLAKSLLKNNRVFTYRYKYKKVDAWVVFYNPVRVMERMPRRLEEKHIRKFGQQIARFHLACSKLRNVLPKSSKTLRTDIHTLMERLEKDDKAFGGKTKTEYLKQHCELFLKYRLKYNANSFETIPVFIDWNIGNFSVTKQFELFSRWDYDWFRMSSRMMDFYFFSRVVSDAGDRTAFSYLVNPMMEDRFIIFLEEYHKINPLTADELRFLREGYRFFILNYVIKDGGYFFSEQYAKKLQAEAFEIYLPSIEKDFNAEKLIDALKIKELVKL
;
A
#
# COMPACT_ATOMS: atom_id res chain seq x y z
N MET A 1 27.40 -12.08 -14.44
CA MET A 1 26.46 -11.56 -13.40
C MET A 1 25.13 -12.31 -13.53
N THR A 2 24.51 -12.70 -12.45
CA THR A 2 23.17 -13.30 -12.49
C THR A 2 22.15 -12.19 -12.78
N THR A 3 21.39 -12.33 -13.84
CA THR A 3 20.34 -11.37 -14.21
C THR A 3 19.04 -11.63 -13.42
N SER A 4 18.11 -10.65 -13.40
CA SER A 4 16.77 -10.87 -12.82
C SER A 4 16.03 -12.02 -13.49
N ALA A 5 16.17 -12.16 -14.81
CA ALA A 5 15.61 -13.27 -15.57
C ALA A 5 16.18 -14.64 -15.15
N ASP A 6 17.49 -14.71 -14.81
CA ASP A 6 18.10 -15.94 -14.33
C ASP A 6 17.56 -16.35 -12.96
N ILE A 7 17.28 -15.37 -12.07
CA ILE A 7 16.66 -15.62 -10.76
C ILE A 7 15.25 -16.16 -10.97
N ILE A 8 14.48 -15.55 -11.89
CA ILE A 8 13.12 -16.01 -12.22
C ILE A 8 13.12 -17.44 -12.77
N LYS A 9 14.05 -17.76 -13.69
CA LYS A 9 14.19 -19.13 -14.23
C LYS A 9 14.52 -20.14 -13.14
N LYS A 10 15.42 -19.82 -12.21
CA LYS A 10 15.72 -20.68 -11.08
C LYS A 10 14.51 -20.88 -10.17
N ALA A 11 13.79 -19.80 -9.87
CA ALA A 11 12.56 -19.86 -9.06
C ALA A 11 11.49 -20.74 -9.73
N TRP A 12 11.33 -20.62 -11.07
CA TRP A 12 10.37 -21.43 -11.80
C TRP A 12 10.77 -22.91 -11.82
N ASN A 13 12.04 -23.20 -12.09
CA ASN A 13 12.54 -24.59 -12.07
C ASN A 13 12.35 -25.26 -10.69
N GLU A 14 12.42 -24.49 -9.60
CA GLU A 14 12.09 -25.02 -8.27
C GLU A 14 10.59 -25.21 -8.09
N TYR A 15 9.76 -24.33 -8.69
CA TYR A 15 8.31 -24.43 -8.63
C TYR A 15 7.77 -25.61 -9.45
N ASP A 16 8.04 -25.60 -10.76
CA ASP A 16 7.59 -26.63 -11.72
C ASP A 16 8.60 -26.80 -12.86
N PRO A 17 9.54 -27.76 -12.72
CA PRO A 17 10.54 -28.01 -13.76
C PRO A 17 9.98 -28.65 -15.04
N THR A 18 8.74 -29.14 -15.03
CA THR A 18 8.14 -29.83 -16.17
C THR A 18 7.58 -28.87 -17.21
N LYS A 19 7.21 -27.65 -16.81
CA LYS A 19 6.64 -26.65 -17.70
C LYS A 19 7.72 -25.72 -18.22
N ILE A 20 7.98 -25.80 -19.53
CA ILE A 20 9.10 -25.13 -20.19
C ILE A 20 8.78 -23.67 -20.50
N ILE A 21 9.66 -22.76 -20.05
CA ILE A 21 9.57 -21.33 -20.35
C ILE A 21 9.98 -21.08 -21.79
N SER A 22 9.08 -20.52 -22.62
CA SER A 22 9.36 -20.07 -23.98
C SER A 22 9.89 -18.62 -24.01
N LYS A 23 9.36 -17.72 -23.16
CA LYS A 23 9.72 -16.31 -23.15
C LYS A 23 9.54 -15.68 -21.77
N ILE A 24 10.45 -14.77 -21.41
CA ILE A 24 10.32 -13.88 -20.23
C ILE A 24 10.35 -12.43 -20.76
N THR A 25 9.32 -11.65 -20.43
CA THR A 25 9.21 -10.24 -20.82
C THR A 25 9.17 -9.37 -19.57
N ASP A 26 10.12 -8.44 -19.45
CA ASP A 26 10.11 -7.44 -18.37
C ASP A 26 9.03 -6.40 -18.65
N ILE A 27 8.11 -6.25 -17.70
CA ILE A 27 7.01 -5.26 -17.72
C ILE A 27 7.11 -4.29 -16.54
N SER A 28 8.27 -4.21 -15.91
CA SER A 28 8.51 -3.37 -14.73
C SER A 28 8.29 -1.90 -15.05
N VAL A 29 7.75 -1.18 -14.07
CA VAL A 29 7.61 0.28 -14.14
C VAL A 29 8.96 0.92 -13.80
N ARG A 30 9.46 1.84 -14.63
CA ARG A 30 10.80 2.45 -14.51
C ARG A 30 11.07 3.17 -13.18
N VAL A 31 10.04 3.53 -12.46
CA VAL A 31 10.14 4.24 -11.18
C VAL A 31 10.31 3.31 -9.99
N SER A 32 9.92 2.04 -10.14
CA SER A 32 10.03 1.00 -9.10
C SER A 32 11.40 0.32 -9.17
N THR A 33 11.88 -0.12 -8.01
CA THR A 33 13.05 -1.01 -7.90
C THR A 33 12.67 -2.49 -8.00
N ASN A 34 11.39 -2.82 -7.89
CA ASN A 34 10.88 -4.17 -8.05
C ASN A 34 10.69 -4.50 -9.54
N TYR A 35 10.93 -5.76 -9.88
CA TYR A 35 10.77 -6.24 -11.23
C TYR A 35 9.52 -7.09 -11.37
N VAL A 36 8.78 -6.87 -12.44
CA VAL A 36 7.61 -7.67 -12.82
C VAL A 36 7.80 -8.24 -14.20
N PHE A 37 7.56 -9.52 -14.36
CA PHE A 37 7.76 -10.24 -15.61
C PHE A 37 6.50 -10.99 -16.04
N HIS A 38 6.18 -10.97 -17.33
CA HIS A 38 5.35 -11.99 -17.95
C HIS A 38 6.24 -13.20 -18.31
N ILE A 39 5.83 -14.38 -17.90
CA ILE A 39 6.47 -15.65 -18.23
C ILE A 39 5.51 -16.42 -19.12
N TRP A 40 5.94 -16.66 -20.36
CA TRP A 40 5.21 -17.44 -21.34
C TRP A 40 5.80 -18.84 -21.40
N PHE A 41 4.94 -19.84 -21.56
CA PHE A 41 5.32 -21.23 -21.69
C PHE A 41 5.11 -21.75 -23.12
N GLU A 42 5.73 -22.89 -23.45
CA GLU A 42 5.59 -23.49 -24.79
C GLU A 42 4.15 -23.94 -25.10
N ASP A 43 3.36 -24.28 -24.09
CA ASP A 43 1.94 -24.63 -24.21
C ASP A 43 1.00 -23.41 -24.41
N GLY A 44 1.56 -22.19 -24.45
CA GLY A 44 0.83 -20.94 -24.64
C GLY A 44 0.31 -20.30 -23.36
N ASP A 45 0.44 -20.95 -22.22
CA ASP A 45 0.06 -20.36 -20.92
C ASP A 45 0.96 -19.21 -20.54
N MET A 46 0.49 -18.34 -19.66
CA MET A 46 1.24 -17.20 -19.14
C MET A 46 0.98 -17.03 -17.65
N ILE A 47 2.02 -16.64 -16.92
CA ILE A 47 1.94 -16.21 -15.52
C ILE A 47 2.66 -14.89 -15.32
N VAL A 48 2.46 -14.28 -14.15
CA VAL A 48 3.18 -13.08 -13.72
C VAL A 48 4.16 -13.44 -12.61
N ALA A 49 5.42 -13.04 -12.75
CA ALA A 49 6.42 -13.15 -11.70
C ALA A 49 6.76 -11.78 -11.15
N LYS A 50 6.83 -11.66 -9.84
CA LYS A 50 7.34 -10.48 -9.15
C LYS A 50 8.63 -10.84 -8.43
N LEU A 51 9.68 -10.07 -8.69
CA LEU A 51 10.98 -10.15 -8.04
C LEU A 51 11.17 -8.92 -7.17
N SER A 52 11.37 -9.11 -5.87
CA SER A 52 11.53 -8.06 -4.88
C SER A 52 12.85 -8.18 -4.14
N TYR A 53 13.40 -7.01 -3.77
CA TYR A 53 14.58 -6.89 -2.90
C TYR A 53 14.25 -6.16 -1.59
N PHE A 54 12.98 -5.83 -1.40
CA PHE A 54 12.51 -4.94 -0.34
C PHE A 54 12.19 -5.67 0.96
N GLY A 55 12.65 -5.08 2.05
CA GLY A 55 12.26 -5.50 3.41
C GLY A 55 12.94 -6.77 3.88
N LYS A 56 12.19 -7.60 4.59
CA LYS A 56 12.62 -8.90 5.08
C LYS A 56 11.84 -10.00 4.37
N TYR A 57 12.53 -11.06 3.94
CA TYR A 57 11.89 -12.21 3.30
C TYR A 57 10.72 -12.79 4.12
N GLU A 58 10.87 -12.86 5.44
CA GLU A 58 9.82 -13.39 6.30
C GLU A 58 8.55 -12.53 6.29
N HIS A 59 8.69 -11.19 6.23
CA HIS A 59 7.56 -10.28 6.08
C HIS A 59 6.89 -10.44 4.71
N PHE A 60 7.67 -10.57 3.64
CA PHE A 60 7.16 -10.83 2.29
C PHE A 60 6.34 -12.12 2.24
N LYS A 61 6.87 -13.20 2.81
CA LYS A 61 6.20 -14.49 2.91
C LYS A 61 4.92 -14.43 3.76
N GLU A 62 4.98 -13.72 4.88
CA GLU A 62 3.84 -13.50 5.78
C GLU A 62 2.72 -12.75 5.04
N ASP A 63 3.04 -11.64 4.37
CA ASP A 63 2.07 -10.84 3.63
C ASP A 63 1.36 -11.67 2.55
N HIS A 64 2.11 -12.42 1.75
CA HIS A 64 1.53 -13.25 0.70
C HIS A 64 0.65 -14.38 1.24
N ARG A 65 0.98 -14.92 2.43
CA ARG A 65 0.12 -15.89 3.12
C ARG A 65 -1.19 -15.26 3.59
N ILE A 66 -1.14 -14.05 4.13
CA ILE A 66 -2.34 -13.33 4.57
C ILE A 66 -3.21 -12.97 3.36
N ILE A 67 -2.62 -12.43 2.29
CA ILE A 67 -3.32 -12.07 1.05
C ILE A 67 -3.96 -13.30 0.40
N HIS A 68 -3.25 -14.42 0.38
CA HIS A 68 -3.80 -15.69 -0.12
C HIS A 68 -5.01 -16.14 0.70
N SER A 69 -4.91 -16.11 2.04
CA SER A 69 -6.03 -16.41 2.92
C SER A 69 -7.20 -15.46 2.69
N LEU A 70 -6.93 -14.15 2.57
CA LEU A 70 -7.95 -13.14 2.28
C LEU A 70 -8.65 -13.44 0.94
N SER A 71 -7.88 -13.65 -0.15
CA SER A 71 -8.41 -13.87 -1.49
C SER A 71 -9.28 -15.12 -1.62
N ASN A 72 -9.09 -16.11 -0.75
CA ASN A 72 -9.88 -17.34 -0.75
C ASN A 72 -11.12 -17.28 0.15
N ASN A 73 -11.18 -16.29 1.04
CA ASN A 73 -12.32 -16.13 1.98
C ASN A 73 -13.21 -14.93 1.65
N LEU A 74 -12.77 -14.03 0.76
CA LEU A 74 -13.64 -12.96 0.26
C LEU A 74 -14.80 -13.56 -0.52
N LEU A 75 -16.01 -13.05 -0.23
CA LEU A 75 -17.24 -13.43 -0.93
C LEU A 75 -17.56 -12.43 -2.03
N TYR A 76 -18.44 -12.82 -2.93
CA TYR A 76 -18.98 -11.93 -3.96
C TYR A 76 -19.42 -10.59 -3.34
N PRO A 77 -19.10 -9.45 -3.94
CA PRO A 77 -18.47 -9.25 -5.26
C PRO A 77 -16.93 -9.18 -5.26
N PHE A 78 -16.26 -9.52 -4.16
CA PHE A 78 -14.80 -9.35 -4.00
C PHE A 78 -14.00 -10.66 -4.11
N ASP A 79 -14.65 -11.79 -4.37
CA ASP A 79 -14.06 -13.14 -4.44
C ASP A 79 -12.99 -13.30 -5.53
N THR A 80 -13.06 -12.47 -6.57
CA THR A 80 -12.09 -12.43 -7.68
C THR A 80 -11.23 -11.18 -7.70
N LEU A 81 -11.40 -10.28 -6.72
CA LEU A 81 -10.73 -8.98 -6.72
C LEU A 81 -9.20 -9.09 -6.67
N LEU A 82 -8.67 -9.97 -5.83
CA LEU A 82 -7.25 -10.03 -5.56
C LEU A 82 -6.52 -10.99 -6.49
N ALA A 83 -5.39 -10.56 -7.07
CA ALA A 83 -4.48 -11.44 -7.80
C ALA A 83 -4.03 -12.60 -6.92
N LYS A 84 -4.23 -13.84 -7.39
CA LYS A 84 -3.94 -15.05 -6.63
C LYS A 84 -2.53 -15.55 -6.91
N SER A 85 -1.75 -15.74 -5.84
CA SER A 85 -0.42 -16.34 -5.91
C SER A 85 -0.50 -17.84 -6.23
N LEU A 86 0.50 -18.37 -6.94
CA LEU A 86 0.62 -19.79 -7.20
C LEU A 86 0.97 -20.57 -5.93
N LEU A 87 0.47 -21.80 -5.84
CA LEU A 87 0.67 -22.69 -4.71
C LEU A 87 1.57 -23.86 -5.07
N LYS A 88 2.43 -24.24 -4.14
CA LYS A 88 3.13 -25.53 -4.15
C LYS A 88 2.84 -26.26 -2.85
N ASN A 89 2.35 -27.50 -2.91
CA ASN A 89 1.96 -28.29 -1.74
C ASN A 89 0.97 -27.54 -0.81
N ASN A 90 -0.06 -26.93 -1.39
CA ASN A 90 -1.11 -26.14 -0.72
C ASN A 90 -0.59 -24.91 0.07
N ARG A 91 0.62 -24.44 -0.23
CA ARG A 91 1.19 -23.22 0.36
C ARG A 91 1.59 -22.25 -0.73
N VAL A 92 1.46 -20.95 -0.45
CA VAL A 92 1.96 -19.93 -1.38
C VAL A 92 3.44 -20.18 -1.65
N PHE A 93 3.77 -20.34 -2.91
CA PHE A 93 5.16 -20.52 -3.31
C PHE A 93 5.87 -19.17 -3.29
N THR A 94 6.94 -19.10 -2.51
CA THR A 94 7.87 -17.98 -2.50
C THR A 94 9.28 -18.51 -2.56
N TYR A 95 10.07 -17.99 -3.50
CA TYR A 95 11.46 -18.40 -3.68
C TYR A 95 12.39 -17.31 -3.15
N ARG A 96 13.44 -17.69 -2.41
CA ARG A 96 14.49 -16.80 -1.96
C ARG A 96 15.80 -17.12 -2.67
N TYR A 97 16.31 -16.16 -3.43
CA TYR A 97 17.62 -16.20 -4.01
C TYR A 97 18.62 -15.44 -3.15
N LYS A 98 19.63 -16.15 -2.60
CA LYS A 98 20.69 -15.54 -1.82
C LYS A 98 22.04 -15.95 -2.37
N TYR A 99 22.77 -14.98 -2.91
CA TYR A 99 24.10 -15.20 -3.42
C TYR A 99 24.94 -13.93 -3.34
N LYS A 100 26.12 -13.98 -2.69
CA LYS A 100 27.00 -12.83 -2.40
C LYS A 100 26.21 -11.70 -1.72
N LYS A 101 26.12 -10.53 -2.37
CA LYS A 101 25.37 -9.36 -1.87
C LYS A 101 23.91 -9.31 -2.33
N VAL A 102 23.48 -10.26 -3.16
CA VAL A 102 22.11 -10.32 -3.65
C VAL A 102 21.27 -11.17 -2.71
N ASP A 103 20.21 -10.59 -2.16
CA ASP A 103 19.17 -11.28 -1.40
C ASP A 103 17.83 -10.80 -1.98
N ALA A 104 17.17 -11.67 -2.72
CA ALA A 104 15.98 -11.36 -3.48
C ALA A 104 14.96 -12.48 -3.36
N TRP A 105 13.69 -12.17 -3.56
CA TRP A 105 12.61 -13.14 -3.48
C TRP A 105 11.62 -12.99 -4.62
N VAL A 106 11.06 -14.12 -5.01
CA VAL A 106 10.12 -14.23 -6.13
C VAL A 106 8.82 -14.82 -5.64
N VAL A 107 7.73 -14.29 -6.17
CA VAL A 107 6.39 -14.88 -6.09
C VAL A 107 5.78 -14.93 -7.49
N PHE A 108 4.98 -15.94 -7.75
CA PHE A 108 4.24 -16.09 -9.00
C PHE A 108 2.76 -15.86 -8.76
N TYR A 109 2.09 -15.24 -9.74
CA TYR A 109 0.65 -14.98 -9.74
C TYR A 109 0.00 -15.50 -11.00
N ASN A 110 -1.26 -15.91 -10.86
CA ASN A 110 -2.12 -16.05 -12.01
C ASN A 110 -2.32 -14.69 -12.69
N PRO A 111 -2.44 -14.63 -14.03
CA PRO A 111 -2.71 -13.39 -14.74
C PRO A 111 -4.01 -12.75 -14.25
N VAL A 112 -3.99 -11.44 -14.08
CA VAL A 112 -5.16 -10.68 -13.67
C VAL A 112 -5.89 -10.18 -14.93
N ARG A 113 -7.20 -10.34 -14.96
CA ARG A 113 -8.01 -9.66 -15.98
C ARG A 113 -8.13 -8.19 -15.59
N VAL A 114 -7.88 -7.31 -16.56
CA VAL A 114 -8.15 -5.86 -16.44
C VAL A 114 -9.36 -5.60 -17.34
N MET A 115 -10.48 -5.15 -16.74
CA MET A 115 -11.68 -4.86 -17.54
C MET A 115 -11.65 -3.41 -18.02
N GLU A 116 -11.75 -2.45 -17.09
CA GLU A 116 -11.61 -1.03 -17.38
C GLU A 116 -10.56 -0.41 -16.46
N ARG A 117 -9.73 0.44 -17.02
CA ARG A 117 -8.77 1.23 -16.22
C ARG A 117 -9.48 2.41 -15.59
N MET A 118 -9.07 2.78 -14.39
CA MET A 118 -9.56 3.99 -13.75
C MET A 118 -9.25 5.22 -14.61
N PRO A 119 -10.24 6.11 -14.85
CA PRO A 119 -9.99 7.40 -15.47
C PRO A 119 -9.05 8.22 -14.59
N ARG A 120 -8.18 9.01 -15.23
CA ARG A 120 -7.26 9.89 -14.48
C ARG A 120 -7.98 10.97 -13.65
N ARG A 121 -9.17 11.36 -14.04
CA ARG A 121 -10.04 12.28 -13.31
C ARG A 121 -11.43 11.67 -13.23
N LEU A 122 -11.93 11.46 -12.01
CA LEU A 122 -13.25 10.90 -11.79
C LEU A 122 -14.35 11.96 -11.92
N GLU A 123 -15.49 11.59 -12.48
CA GLU A 123 -16.72 12.34 -12.31
C GLU A 123 -17.27 12.14 -10.89
N GLU A 124 -18.09 13.04 -10.38
CA GLU A 124 -18.65 12.95 -9.04
C GLU A 124 -19.42 11.63 -8.80
N LYS A 125 -20.21 11.17 -9.76
CA LYS A 125 -20.90 9.90 -9.67
C LYS A 125 -19.96 8.71 -9.45
N HIS A 126 -18.75 8.77 -10.04
CA HIS A 126 -17.72 7.74 -9.89
C HIS A 126 -17.03 7.84 -8.53
N ILE A 127 -16.81 9.06 -8.02
CA ILE A 127 -16.29 9.27 -6.65
C ILE A 127 -17.24 8.66 -5.63
N ARG A 128 -18.53 8.95 -5.74
CA ARG A 128 -19.56 8.40 -4.86
C ARG A 128 -19.59 6.87 -4.91
N LYS A 129 -19.60 6.29 -6.12
CA LYS A 129 -19.55 4.84 -6.29
C LYS A 129 -18.28 4.23 -5.71
N PHE A 130 -17.12 4.87 -5.91
CA PHE A 130 -15.84 4.42 -5.38
C PHE A 130 -15.85 4.42 -3.85
N GLY A 131 -16.34 5.47 -3.19
CA GLY A 131 -16.50 5.53 -1.73
C GLY A 131 -17.34 4.35 -1.21
N GLN A 132 -18.47 4.07 -1.85
CA GLN A 132 -19.34 2.95 -1.50
C GLN A 132 -18.64 1.59 -1.68
N GLN A 133 -17.92 1.40 -2.79
CA GLN A 133 -17.20 0.14 -3.07
C GLN A 133 -16.09 -0.13 -2.05
N ILE A 134 -15.29 0.88 -1.73
CA ILE A 134 -14.22 0.78 -0.74
C ILE A 134 -14.80 0.51 0.65
N ALA A 135 -15.89 1.19 1.04
CA ALA A 135 -16.54 0.93 2.33
C ALA A 135 -17.01 -0.53 2.46
N ARG A 136 -17.64 -1.08 1.42
CA ARG A 136 -18.07 -2.49 1.39
C ARG A 136 -16.87 -3.45 1.42
N PHE A 137 -15.79 -3.12 0.70
CA PHE A 137 -14.57 -3.93 0.72
C PHE A 137 -13.93 -3.95 2.11
N HIS A 138 -13.79 -2.80 2.78
CA HIS A 138 -13.27 -2.75 4.15
C HIS A 138 -14.16 -3.51 5.14
N LEU A 139 -15.50 -3.45 5.00
CA LEU A 139 -16.41 -4.28 5.80
C LEU A 139 -16.23 -5.78 5.54
N ALA A 140 -15.99 -6.18 4.28
CA ALA A 140 -15.69 -7.57 3.96
C ALA A 140 -14.38 -8.02 4.60
N CYS A 141 -13.33 -7.19 4.56
CA CYS A 141 -12.07 -7.42 5.24
C CYS A 141 -12.23 -7.52 6.77
N SER A 142 -13.05 -6.64 7.35
CA SER A 142 -13.34 -6.64 8.78
C SER A 142 -13.97 -7.96 9.26
N LYS A 143 -14.92 -8.50 8.51
CA LYS A 143 -15.55 -9.80 8.83
C LYS A 143 -14.54 -10.95 8.84
N LEU A 144 -13.48 -10.84 8.07
CA LEU A 144 -12.47 -11.89 7.93
C LEU A 144 -11.28 -11.75 8.90
N ARG A 145 -11.12 -10.61 9.60
CA ARG A 145 -9.94 -10.31 10.41
C ARG A 145 -9.53 -11.39 11.41
N ASN A 146 -10.51 -12.08 11.98
CA ASN A 146 -10.28 -13.10 13.01
C ASN A 146 -9.85 -14.46 12.43
N VAL A 147 -10.10 -14.71 11.13
CA VAL A 147 -9.71 -15.95 10.45
C VAL A 147 -8.43 -15.81 9.65
N LEU A 148 -7.96 -14.56 9.44
CA LEU A 148 -6.71 -14.30 8.75
C LEU A 148 -5.51 -14.58 9.65
N PRO A 149 -4.37 -15.02 9.08
CA PRO A 149 -3.11 -15.11 9.81
C PRO A 149 -2.71 -13.77 10.41
N LYS A 150 -2.10 -13.78 11.59
CA LYS A 150 -1.57 -12.58 12.23
C LYS A 150 -0.35 -12.05 11.48
N SER A 151 -0.18 -10.74 11.46
CA SER A 151 1.01 -10.06 10.96
C SER A 151 1.95 -9.70 12.10
N SER A 152 3.24 -9.87 11.87
CA SER A 152 4.30 -9.44 12.81
C SER A 152 4.63 -7.95 12.66
N LYS A 153 4.20 -7.31 11.56
CA LYS A 153 4.45 -5.89 11.30
C LYS A 153 3.43 -5.01 12.03
N THR A 154 3.91 -3.97 12.70
CA THR A 154 3.06 -2.93 13.28
C THR A 154 3.56 -1.54 12.92
N LEU A 155 2.66 -0.54 12.91
CA LEU A 155 3.07 0.86 12.70
C LEU A 155 4.10 1.31 13.74
N ARG A 156 3.93 0.84 14.99
CA ARG A 156 4.84 1.18 16.08
C ARG A 156 6.25 0.62 15.86
N THR A 157 6.36 -0.67 15.51
CA THR A 157 7.67 -1.29 15.28
C THR A 157 8.41 -0.65 14.11
N ASP A 158 7.69 -0.24 13.07
CA ASP A 158 8.30 0.46 11.92
C ASP A 158 8.88 1.82 12.30
N ILE A 159 8.16 2.60 13.12
CA ILE A 159 8.64 3.89 13.61
C ILE A 159 9.83 3.72 14.54
N HIS A 160 9.82 2.76 15.49
CA HIS A 160 10.99 2.48 16.33
C HIS A 160 12.20 2.05 15.50
N THR A 161 12.01 1.21 14.48
CA THR A 161 13.09 0.84 13.55
C THR A 161 13.67 2.06 12.82
N LEU A 162 12.82 3.03 12.43
CA LEU A 162 13.31 4.28 11.85
C LEU A 162 14.14 5.06 12.89
N MET A 163 13.65 5.24 14.11
CA MET A 163 14.36 5.95 15.17
C MET A 163 15.73 5.32 15.45
N GLU A 164 15.80 3.98 15.54
CA GLU A 164 17.07 3.26 15.69
C GLU A 164 18.05 3.50 14.53
N ARG A 165 17.54 3.58 13.29
CA ARG A 165 18.38 3.90 12.12
C ARG A 165 18.90 5.34 12.16
N LEU A 166 18.04 6.29 12.58
CA LEU A 166 18.41 7.69 12.75
C LEU A 166 19.51 7.90 13.82
N GLU A 167 19.51 7.07 14.85
CA GLU A 167 20.55 7.10 15.90
C GLU A 167 21.88 6.51 15.44
N LYS A 168 21.84 5.49 14.58
CA LYS A 168 23.05 4.79 14.12
C LYS A 168 23.80 5.53 13.02
N ASP A 169 23.10 6.22 12.13
CA ASP A 169 23.69 6.85 10.95
C ASP A 169 22.92 8.11 10.54
N ASP A 170 23.23 9.22 11.18
CA ASP A 170 22.65 10.52 10.88
C ASP A 170 23.01 11.02 9.47
N LYS A 171 24.18 10.64 8.96
CA LYS A 171 24.65 11.04 7.63
C LYS A 171 23.80 10.45 6.52
N ALA A 172 23.31 9.23 6.68
CA ALA A 172 22.40 8.59 5.73
C ALA A 172 21.08 9.36 5.53
N PHE A 173 20.70 10.17 6.52
CA PHE A 173 19.47 10.98 6.50
C PHE A 173 19.73 12.48 6.31
N GLY A 174 20.94 12.87 5.93
CA GLY A 174 21.30 14.27 5.62
C GLY A 174 21.82 15.07 6.79
N GLY A 175 22.32 14.40 7.84
CA GLY A 175 23.02 14.98 8.97
C GLY A 175 22.13 15.30 10.18
N LYS A 176 22.76 15.76 11.27
CA LYS A 176 22.16 15.90 12.59
C LYS A 176 20.85 16.69 12.63
N THR A 177 20.78 17.82 11.95
CA THR A 177 19.58 18.68 11.95
C THR A 177 18.36 17.97 11.33
N LYS A 178 18.56 17.32 10.17
CA LYS A 178 17.48 16.56 9.52
C LYS A 178 17.07 15.34 10.33
N THR A 179 18.04 14.66 10.93
CA THR A 179 17.79 13.52 11.83
C THR A 179 16.94 13.91 13.02
N GLU A 180 17.26 15.04 13.67
CA GLU A 180 16.48 15.54 14.81
C GLU A 180 15.05 15.91 14.39
N TYR A 181 14.88 16.57 13.26
CA TYR A 181 13.57 16.87 12.69
C TYR A 181 12.73 15.60 12.43
N LEU A 182 13.34 14.54 11.89
CA LEU A 182 12.65 13.26 11.68
C LEU A 182 12.29 12.58 13.01
N LYS A 183 13.15 12.64 14.03
CA LYS A 183 12.85 12.11 15.36
C LYS A 183 11.63 12.79 15.96
N GLN A 184 11.55 14.13 15.89
CA GLN A 184 10.37 14.89 16.33
C GLN A 184 9.09 14.40 15.65
N HIS A 185 9.11 14.15 14.33
CA HIS A 185 7.96 13.62 13.62
C HIS A 185 7.62 12.17 14.02
N CYS A 186 8.61 11.33 14.34
CA CYS A 186 8.37 10.00 14.91
C CYS A 186 7.68 10.09 16.28
N GLU A 187 8.14 10.98 17.14
CA GLU A 187 7.55 11.22 18.46
C GLU A 187 6.13 11.77 18.38
N LEU A 188 5.88 12.73 17.46
CA LEU A 188 4.53 13.23 17.18
C LEU A 188 3.58 12.11 16.75
N PHE A 189 4.02 11.24 15.84
CA PHE A 189 3.22 10.07 15.43
C PHE A 189 2.87 9.19 16.63
N LEU A 190 3.85 8.83 17.46
CA LEU A 190 3.63 7.99 18.64
C LEU A 190 2.69 8.66 19.66
N LYS A 191 2.86 9.97 19.90
CA LYS A 191 2.03 10.79 20.78
C LYS A 191 0.57 10.81 20.30
N TYR A 192 0.33 11.14 19.02
CA TYR A 192 -1.03 11.27 18.50
C TYR A 192 -1.70 9.90 18.32
N ARG A 193 -0.95 8.84 18.05
CA ARG A 193 -1.45 7.47 18.06
C ARG A 193 -2.09 7.12 19.42
N LEU A 194 -1.49 7.58 20.52
CA LEU A 194 -2.07 7.40 21.86
C LEU A 194 -3.24 8.35 22.09
N LYS A 195 -3.10 9.63 21.74
CA LYS A 195 -4.12 10.66 21.93
C LYS A 195 -5.46 10.29 21.26
N TYR A 196 -5.42 9.75 20.05
CA TYR A 196 -6.61 9.34 19.30
C TYR A 196 -6.98 7.87 19.50
N ASN A 197 -6.44 7.24 20.55
CA ASN A 197 -6.70 5.84 20.88
C ASN A 197 -6.62 4.88 19.67
N ALA A 198 -5.65 5.11 18.76
CA ALA A 198 -5.52 4.32 17.54
C ALA A 198 -5.24 2.82 17.77
N ASN A 199 -4.94 2.43 19.02
CA ASN A 199 -4.83 1.03 19.41
C ASN A 199 -6.18 0.31 19.42
N SER A 200 -7.29 1.04 19.59
CA SER A 200 -8.65 0.50 19.56
C SER A 200 -9.22 0.42 18.14
N PHE A 201 -8.56 1.03 17.15
CA PHE A 201 -9.02 0.94 15.77
C PHE A 201 -8.96 -0.49 15.28
N GLU A 202 -9.98 -0.86 14.55
CA GLU A 202 -10.04 -2.19 13.96
C GLU A 202 -8.84 -2.43 13.03
N THR A 203 -8.19 -3.58 13.21
CA THR A 203 -7.09 -4.01 12.36
C THR A 203 -7.64 -4.91 11.26
N ILE A 204 -7.53 -4.46 10.01
CA ILE A 204 -7.97 -5.17 8.82
C ILE A 204 -6.85 -5.24 7.76
N PRO A 205 -6.98 -6.06 6.73
CA PRO A 205 -6.13 -5.95 5.55
C PRO A 205 -6.24 -4.56 4.92
N VAL A 206 -5.11 -3.86 4.77
CA VAL A 206 -5.00 -2.58 4.06
C VAL A 206 -3.86 -2.69 3.04
N PHE A 207 -4.02 -2.03 1.92
CA PHE A 207 -3.08 -2.15 0.81
C PHE A 207 -2.24 -0.91 0.62
N ILE A 208 -2.67 0.22 1.18
CA ILE A 208 -2.03 1.54 1.14
C ILE A 208 -1.92 2.06 -0.29
N ASP A 209 -1.16 1.37 -1.17
CA ASP A 209 -0.94 1.81 -2.54
C ASP A 209 -2.15 1.54 -3.44
N TRP A 210 -3.14 2.41 -3.36
CA TRP A 210 -4.32 2.43 -4.23
C TRP A 210 -4.12 3.32 -5.47
N ASN A 211 -2.90 3.41 -6.00
CA ASN A 211 -2.68 4.07 -7.29
C ASN A 211 -3.59 3.47 -8.36
N ILE A 212 -4.11 4.32 -9.25
CA ILE A 212 -5.02 3.91 -10.35
C ILE A 212 -4.43 2.86 -11.29
N GLY A 213 -3.11 2.68 -11.27
CA GLY A 213 -2.40 1.64 -12.00
C GLY A 213 -2.44 0.25 -11.34
N ASN A 214 -2.92 0.12 -10.09
CA ASN A 214 -2.85 -1.11 -9.29
C ASN A 214 -4.18 -1.85 -9.16
N PHE A 215 -5.25 -1.33 -9.78
CA PHE A 215 -6.56 -1.98 -9.78
C PHE A 215 -7.36 -1.61 -11.03
N SER A 216 -8.42 -2.35 -11.28
CA SER A 216 -9.37 -2.10 -12.36
C SER A 216 -10.81 -2.14 -11.86
N VAL A 217 -11.71 -1.61 -12.69
CA VAL A 217 -13.15 -1.57 -12.41
C VAL A 217 -13.94 -2.21 -13.56
N THR A 218 -15.21 -2.50 -13.30
CA THR A 218 -16.15 -2.89 -14.34
C THR A 218 -16.65 -1.65 -15.11
N LYS A 219 -17.38 -1.85 -16.21
CA LYS A 219 -18.09 -0.77 -16.92
C LYS A 219 -19.09 -0.02 -16.02
N GLN A 220 -19.61 -0.69 -15.00
CA GLN A 220 -20.49 -0.12 -13.97
C GLN A 220 -19.75 0.53 -12.83
N PHE A 221 -18.39 0.68 -12.95
CA PHE A 221 -17.52 1.28 -11.97
C PHE A 221 -17.49 0.52 -10.61
N GLU A 222 -17.51 -0.81 -10.65
CA GLU A 222 -17.33 -1.67 -9.50
C GLU A 222 -15.90 -2.20 -9.46
N LEU A 223 -15.33 -2.39 -8.27
CA LEU A 223 -13.99 -2.96 -8.13
C LEU A 223 -13.96 -4.34 -8.77
N PHE A 224 -13.03 -4.56 -9.70
CA PHE A 224 -12.97 -5.79 -10.49
C PHE A 224 -11.72 -6.62 -10.22
N SER A 225 -10.54 -6.01 -10.28
CA SER A 225 -9.28 -6.71 -10.00
C SER A 225 -8.27 -5.77 -9.38
N ARG A 226 -7.38 -6.32 -8.52
CA ARG A 226 -6.32 -5.60 -7.86
C ARG A 226 -5.05 -6.44 -7.81
N TRP A 227 -3.93 -5.80 -8.04
CA TRP A 227 -2.58 -6.37 -8.00
C TRP A 227 -1.62 -5.38 -7.33
N ASP A 228 -0.38 -5.80 -7.14
CA ASP A 228 0.66 -5.09 -6.42
C ASP A 228 0.38 -4.93 -4.92
N TYR A 229 1.16 -5.69 -4.12
CA TYR A 229 0.94 -5.83 -2.69
C TYR A 229 2.16 -5.37 -1.87
N ASP A 230 3.05 -4.55 -2.44
CA ASP A 230 4.31 -4.17 -1.78
C ASP A 230 4.11 -3.44 -0.46
N TRP A 231 3.04 -2.65 -0.35
CA TRP A 231 2.74 -1.88 0.85
C TRP A 231 1.60 -2.50 1.69
N PHE A 232 1.26 -3.75 1.40
CA PHE A 232 0.25 -4.48 2.17
C PHE A 232 0.62 -4.59 3.64
N ARG A 233 -0.38 -4.48 4.50
CA ARG A 233 -0.27 -4.75 5.93
C ARG A 233 -1.61 -5.03 6.59
N MET A 234 -1.55 -5.60 7.79
CA MET A 234 -2.67 -5.61 8.72
C MET A 234 -2.60 -4.34 9.57
N SER A 235 -3.59 -3.44 9.41
CA SER A 235 -3.60 -2.14 10.10
C SER A 235 -5.01 -1.53 10.14
N SER A 236 -5.13 -0.31 10.71
CA SER A 236 -6.35 0.46 10.59
C SER A 236 -6.65 0.83 9.14
N ARG A 237 -7.93 0.81 8.77
CA ARG A 237 -8.44 1.29 7.48
C ARG A 237 -7.94 2.69 7.10
N MET A 238 -7.62 3.52 8.08
CA MET A 238 -7.13 4.89 7.88
C MET A 238 -5.85 4.95 7.05
N MET A 239 -5.08 3.86 6.97
CA MET A 239 -3.86 3.80 6.18
C MET A 239 -4.09 3.83 4.67
N ASP A 240 -5.27 3.44 4.19
CA ASP A 240 -5.62 3.47 2.76
C ASP A 240 -6.12 4.85 2.30
N PHE A 241 -6.62 5.69 3.21
CA PHE A 241 -7.38 6.90 2.88
C PHE A 241 -6.56 7.99 2.19
N TYR A 242 -5.26 8.08 2.49
CA TYR A 242 -4.40 9.01 1.76
C TYR A 242 -4.41 8.72 0.26
N PHE A 243 -4.27 7.46 -0.14
CA PHE A 243 -4.30 7.10 -1.56
C PHE A 243 -5.70 7.23 -2.17
N PHE A 244 -6.75 6.98 -1.42
CA PHE A 244 -8.10 7.27 -1.90
C PHE A 244 -8.31 8.75 -2.19
N SER A 245 -7.79 9.65 -1.34
CA SER A 245 -7.85 11.08 -1.61
C SER A 245 -7.16 11.45 -2.92
N ARG A 246 -6.01 10.83 -3.22
CA ARG A 246 -5.29 11.03 -4.47
C ARG A 246 -6.08 10.53 -5.69
N VAL A 247 -6.73 9.36 -5.59
CA VAL A 247 -7.53 8.79 -6.67
C VAL A 247 -8.69 9.72 -7.04
N VAL A 248 -9.33 10.34 -6.06
CA VAL A 248 -10.49 11.21 -6.29
C VAL A 248 -10.12 12.66 -6.55
N SER A 249 -8.89 13.09 -6.29
CA SER A 249 -8.40 14.45 -6.46
C SER A 249 -8.49 14.94 -7.90
N ASP A 250 -8.60 16.25 -8.07
CA ASP A 250 -8.55 16.90 -9.37
C ASP A 250 -7.16 16.77 -10.03
N ALA A 251 -6.10 16.91 -9.26
CA ALA A 251 -4.71 16.80 -9.72
C ALA A 251 -4.11 15.40 -9.48
N GLY A 252 -4.48 14.82 -8.38
CA GLY A 252 -4.22 13.49 -7.85
C GLY A 252 -3.08 12.69 -8.44
N ASP A 253 -3.42 11.49 -8.85
CA ASP A 253 -2.52 10.51 -9.45
C ASP A 253 -1.96 10.89 -10.83
N ARG A 254 -2.37 12.04 -11.38
CA ARG A 254 -1.84 12.55 -12.66
C ARG A 254 -0.49 13.23 -12.49
N THR A 255 -0.20 13.77 -11.33
CA THR A 255 1.12 14.35 -11.02
C THR A 255 2.05 13.23 -10.61
N ALA A 256 2.87 12.77 -11.53
CA ALA A 256 3.85 11.73 -11.30
C ALA A 256 4.69 12.05 -10.04
N PHE A 257 4.62 11.15 -9.05
CA PHE A 257 5.53 11.12 -7.92
C PHE A 257 5.61 12.40 -7.07
N SER A 258 4.45 12.95 -6.72
CA SER A 258 4.31 13.93 -5.65
C SER A 258 3.33 13.41 -4.60
N TYR A 259 3.66 13.55 -3.33
CA TYR A 259 2.86 13.06 -2.22
C TYR A 259 2.33 14.20 -1.35
N LEU A 260 1.72 15.21 -1.98
CA LEU A 260 1.12 16.35 -1.29
C LEU A 260 -0.05 15.92 -0.38
N VAL A 261 -0.23 16.61 0.75
CA VAL A 261 -1.35 16.39 1.69
C VAL A 261 -2.67 16.95 1.18
N ASN A 262 -2.62 17.93 0.28
CA ASN A 262 -3.76 18.72 -0.19
C ASN A 262 -4.94 17.89 -0.73
N PRO A 263 -4.75 16.75 -1.43
CA PRO A 263 -5.86 15.91 -1.86
C PRO A 263 -6.82 15.50 -0.74
N MET A 264 -6.34 15.36 0.50
CA MET A 264 -7.20 15.04 1.64
C MET A 264 -8.11 16.21 2.08
N MET A 265 -7.85 17.42 1.59
CA MET A 265 -8.63 18.63 1.94
C MET A 265 -9.54 19.11 0.81
N GLU A 266 -9.54 18.41 -0.35
CA GLU A 266 -10.41 18.72 -1.47
C GLU A 266 -11.86 18.29 -1.19
N ASP A 267 -12.83 19.06 -1.71
CA ASP A 267 -14.26 18.72 -1.60
C ASP A 267 -14.58 17.37 -2.27
N ARG A 268 -13.82 16.99 -3.28
CA ARG A 268 -13.91 15.68 -3.93
C ARG A 268 -13.62 14.52 -2.96
N PHE A 269 -12.69 14.71 -2.03
CA PHE A 269 -12.43 13.73 -0.99
C PHE A 269 -13.55 13.72 0.07
N ILE A 270 -14.15 14.87 0.36
CA ILE A 270 -15.34 14.93 1.24
C ILE A 270 -16.49 14.13 0.62
N ILE A 271 -16.77 14.27 -0.68
CA ILE A 271 -17.79 13.48 -1.41
C ILE A 271 -17.52 11.97 -1.26
N PHE A 272 -16.25 11.56 -1.39
CA PHE A 272 -15.85 10.15 -1.18
C PHE A 272 -16.13 9.72 0.27
N LEU A 273 -15.72 10.54 1.25
CA LEU A 273 -15.89 10.24 2.68
C LEU A 273 -17.36 10.16 3.08
N GLU A 274 -18.23 11.03 2.55
CA GLU A 274 -19.68 10.98 2.78
C GLU A 274 -20.29 9.62 2.39
N GLU A 275 -19.97 9.16 1.17
CA GLU A 275 -20.48 7.88 0.67
C GLU A 275 -19.88 6.69 1.40
N TYR A 276 -18.61 6.78 1.77
CA TYR A 276 -17.96 5.78 2.60
C TYR A 276 -18.60 5.71 3.98
N HIS A 277 -18.79 6.85 4.65
CA HIS A 277 -19.34 6.97 6.00
C HIS A 277 -20.77 6.42 6.12
N LYS A 278 -21.63 6.59 5.08
CA LYS A 278 -22.98 6.02 5.03
C LYS A 278 -22.99 4.49 5.17
N ILE A 279 -21.96 3.81 4.70
CA ILE A 279 -21.88 2.34 4.65
C ILE A 279 -21.04 1.79 5.79
N ASN A 280 -19.88 2.42 6.05
CA ASN A 280 -18.94 2.03 7.08
C ASN A 280 -18.56 3.26 7.93
N PRO A 281 -19.34 3.57 8.97
CA PRO A 281 -19.22 4.80 9.73
C PRO A 281 -17.78 5.08 10.22
N LEU A 282 -17.35 6.33 10.05
CA LEU A 282 -16.08 6.86 10.52
C LEU A 282 -16.30 7.58 11.86
N THR A 283 -15.30 7.53 12.72
CA THR A 283 -15.28 8.27 13.99
C THR A 283 -14.44 9.55 13.87
N ALA A 284 -14.67 10.51 14.77
CA ALA A 284 -13.85 11.73 14.80
C ALA A 284 -12.36 11.42 15.04
N ASP A 285 -12.06 10.46 15.94
CA ASP A 285 -10.69 10.04 16.22
C ASP A 285 -10.03 9.41 15.00
N GLU A 286 -10.74 8.62 14.18
CA GLU A 286 -10.23 8.10 12.92
C GLU A 286 -9.92 9.22 11.91
N LEU A 287 -10.80 10.21 11.78
CA LEU A 287 -10.54 11.34 10.87
C LEU A 287 -9.36 12.20 11.33
N ARG A 288 -9.21 12.43 12.64
CA ARG A 288 -8.01 13.08 13.20
C ARG A 288 -6.74 12.26 12.96
N PHE A 289 -6.85 10.93 12.99
CA PHE A 289 -5.72 10.03 12.74
C PHE A 289 -5.30 9.96 11.26
N LEU A 290 -6.11 10.42 10.30
CA LEU A 290 -5.70 10.50 8.88
C LEU A 290 -4.37 11.26 8.72
N ARG A 291 -4.20 12.35 9.47
CA ARG A 291 -2.96 13.11 9.52
C ARG A 291 -1.76 12.24 9.88
N GLU A 292 -1.93 11.39 10.88
CA GLU A 292 -0.87 10.50 11.34
C GLU A 292 -0.66 9.32 10.38
N GLY A 293 -1.69 8.85 9.72
CA GLY A 293 -1.57 7.88 8.63
C GLY A 293 -0.70 8.42 7.49
N TYR A 294 -0.91 9.68 7.10
CA TYR A 294 -0.06 10.35 6.11
C TYR A 294 1.37 10.57 6.63
N ARG A 295 1.55 11.04 7.88
CA ARG A 295 2.87 11.19 8.52
C ARG A 295 3.63 9.86 8.50
N PHE A 296 2.97 8.77 8.89
CA PHE A 296 3.55 7.44 8.84
C PHE A 296 3.96 7.06 7.42
N PHE A 297 3.11 7.34 6.42
CA PHE A 297 3.43 7.06 5.02
C PHE A 297 4.73 7.76 4.61
N ILE A 298 4.88 9.05 4.88
CA ILE A 298 6.11 9.80 4.56
C ILE A 298 7.32 9.24 5.32
N LEU A 299 7.21 9.02 6.63
CA LEU A 299 8.31 8.51 7.44
C LEU A 299 8.74 7.10 7.03
N ASN A 300 7.78 6.21 6.79
CA ASN A 300 8.09 4.80 6.54
C ASN A 300 8.42 4.52 5.07
N TYR A 301 7.58 4.96 4.12
CA TYR A 301 7.70 4.58 2.72
C TYR A 301 8.54 5.56 1.89
N VAL A 302 8.65 6.80 2.30
CA VAL A 302 9.50 7.80 1.60
C VAL A 302 10.88 7.92 2.25
N ILE A 303 10.94 8.15 3.56
CA ILE A 303 12.21 8.38 4.26
C ILE A 303 12.93 7.07 4.55
N LYS A 304 12.31 6.16 5.32
CA LYS A 304 12.98 4.94 5.80
C LYS A 304 13.31 3.97 4.68
N ASP A 305 12.36 3.71 3.83
CA ASP A 305 12.41 2.61 2.87
C ASP A 305 12.30 3.07 1.39
N GLY A 306 12.31 4.40 1.13
CA GLY A 306 12.14 4.96 -0.21
C GLY A 306 13.15 4.45 -1.24
N GLY A 307 14.42 4.25 -0.84
CA GLY A 307 15.45 3.68 -1.71
C GLY A 307 15.21 2.21 -2.13
N TYR A 308 14.25 1.51 -1.46
CA TYR A 308 13.86 0.16 -1.86
C TYR A 308 12.65 0.14 -2.81
N PHE A 309 11.82 1.21 -2.80
CA PHE A 309 10.62 1.28 -3.63
C PHE A 309 10.84 2.08 -4.91
N PHE A 310 11.65 3.14 -4.82
CA PHE A 310 11.85 4.08 -5.91
C PHE A 310 13.27 4.00 -6.45
N SER A 311 13.42 4.16 -7.75
CA SER A 311 14.74 4.34 -8.34
C SER A 311 15.48 5.53 -7.69
N GLU A 312 16.79 5.52 -7.67
CA GLU A 312 17.63 6.46 -6.90
C GLU A 312 17.25 7.93 -7.11
N GLN A 313 16.98 8.31 -8.36
CA GLN A 313 16.59 9.69 -8.70
C GLN A 313 15.28 10.09 -8.03
N TYR A 314 14.27 9.21 -8.07
CA TYR A 314 12.96 9.49 -7.46
C TYR A 314 13.04 9.42 -5.94
N ALA A 315 13.77 8.48 -5.37
CA ALA A 315 13.99 8.39 -3.93
C ALA A 315 14.61 9.67 -3.37
N LYS A 316 15.68 10.19 -3.99
CA LYS A 316 16.32 11.44 -3.60
C LYS A 316 15.37 12.64 -3.69
N LYS A 317 14.62 12.75 -4.79
CA LYS A 317 13.62 13.82 -4.97
C LYS A 317 12.57 13.76 -3.86
N LEU A 318 11.92 12.62 -3.67
CA LEU A 318 10.85 12.45 -2.67
C LEU A 318 11.35 12.68 -1.24
N GLN A 319 12.58 12.26 -0.94
CA GLN A 319 13.19 12.53 0.37
C GLN A 319 13.45 14.02 0.58
N ALA A 320 13.92 14.76 -0.43
CA ALA A 320 14.06 16.21 -0.34
C ALA A 320 12.70 16.88 -0.12
N GLU A 321 11.71 16.55 -0.93
CA GLU A 321 10.33 17.06 -0.81
C GLU A 321 9.69 16.70 0.55
N ALA A 322 10.07 15.57 1.17
CA ALA A 322 9.58 15.21 2.49
C ALA A 322 9.97 16.25 3.57
N PHE A 323 11.18 16.81 3.49
CA PHE A 323 11.63 17.85 4.40
C PHE A 323 11.07 19.24 4.06
N GLU A 324 10.99 19.55 2.77
CA GLU A 324 10.66 20.89 2.31
C GLU A 324 9.16 21.13 2.19
N ILE A 325 8.38 20.08 1.89
CA ILE A 325 6.97 20.18 1.54
C ILE A 325 6.08 19.27 2.40
N TYR A 326 6.34 17.94 2.40
CA TYR A 326 5.35 16.99 2.90
C TYR A 326 5.17 17.05 4.41
N LEU A 327 6.26 16.97 5.17
CA LEU A 327 6.18 17.02 6.64
C LEU A 327 5.73 18.40 7.16
N PRO A 328 6.23 19.54 6.62
CA PRO A 328 5.72 20.86 7.02
C PRO A 328 4.24 21.07 6.72
N SER A 329 3.72 20.53 5.60
CA SER A 329 2.31 20.72 5.20
C SER A 329 1.32 19.98 6.12
N ILE A 330 1.76 18.99 6.89
CA ILE A 330 0.91 18.23 7.80
C ILE A 330 0.20 19.14 8.81
N GLU A 331 0.94 20.04 9.43
CA GLU A 331 0.39 20.93 10.46
C GLU A 331 -0.25 22.19 9.84
N LYS A 332 0.21 22.58 8.64
CA LYS A 332 -0.23 23.80 7.97
C LYS A 332 -1.53 23.61 7.18
N ASP A 333 -1.62 22.51 6.42
CA ASP A 333 -2.62 22.37 5.36
C ASP A 333 -3.69 21.33 5.70
N PHE A 334 -3.45 20.42 6.67
CA PHE A 334 -4.43 19.40 7.05
C PHE A 334 -5.33 19.88 8.21
N ASN A 335 -6.64 19.80 8.01
CA ASN A 335 -7.65 20.16 9.01
C ASN A 335 -8.68 19.02 9.16
N ALA A 336 -8.56 18.22 10.21
CA ALA A 336 -9.50 17.13 10.50
C ALA A 336 -10.90 17.62 10.83
N GLU A 337 -11.02 18.78 11.50
CA GLU A 337 -12.31 19.31 11.93
C GLU A 337 -13.18 19.68 10.73
N LYS A 338 -12.59 20.21 9.64
CA LYS A 338 -13.33 20.39 8.37
C LYS A 338 -13.98 19.10 7.88
N LEU A 339 -13.30 17.95 8.00
CA LEU A 339 -13.83 16.64 7.58
C LEU A 339 -14.92 16.15 8.54
N ILE A 340 -14.71 16.32 9.85
CA ILE A 340 -15.65 15.93 10.90
C ILE A 340 -16.97 16.70 10.75
N ASP A 341 -16.88 18.03 10.55
CA ASP A 341 -18.02 18.91 10.34
C ASP A 341 -18.79 18.55 9.08
N ALA A 342 -18.07 18.33 7.96
CA ALA A 342 -18.69 17.93 6.69
C ALA A 342 -19.47 16.62 6.80
N LEU A 343 -18.96 15.66 7.55
CA LEU A 343 -19.65 14.38 7.81
C LEU A 343 -20.70 14.45 8.94
N LYS A 344 -20.83 15.60 9.62
CA LYS A 344 -21.77 15.81 10.74
C LYS A 344 -21.58 14.78 11.86
N ILE A 345 -20.34 14.38 12.13
CA ILE A 345 -20.03 13.40 13.16
C ILE A 345 -20.20 14.07 14.53
N LYS A 346 -21.17 13.60 15.30
CA LYS A 346 -21.37 14.05 16.69
C LYS A 346 -20.34 13.39 17.60
N GLU A 347 -19.56 14.19 18.31
CA GLU A 347 -18.72 13.67 19.37
C GLU A 347 -19.61 13.28 20.57
N LEU A 348 -19.48 12.04 21.02
CA LEU A 348 -19.98 11.69 22.33
C LEU A 348 -19.14 12.47 23.36
N VAL A 349 -19.77 13.43 24.05
CA VAL A 349 -19.14 14.09 25.19
C VAL A 349 -18.72 12.99 26.14
N LYS A 350 -17.42 12.76 26.27
CA LYS A 350 -16.90 11.88 27.32
C LYS A 350 -17.18 12.56 28.66
N LEU A 351 -18.26 12.14 29.33
CA LEU A 351 -18.58 12.49 30.72
C LEU A 351 -17.49 11.91 31.64
#